data_8da3c35addbecd9db9d41c93f26db8f3
#
_entry.id   8da3c35addbecd9db9d41c93f26db8f3
#
_cell.length_a   1.000
_cell.length_b   1.000
_cell.length_c   1.000
_cell.angle_alpha   90.00
_cell.angle_beta   90.00
_cell.angle_gamma   90.00
#
_symmetry.space_group_name_H-M   'P 1'
#
loop_
_entity.id
_entity.type
_entity.pdbx_description
1 polymer ?
#
loop_
_entity_poly.entity_id
_entity_poly.type
_entity_poly.pdbx_seq_one_letter_code
_entity_poly.pdbx_strand_id
1 'polypeptide(L)'
;DLKDVTTVKNDVRNAVNRVKSFPEEVTDLPAVVDFNVSDFPVITVNIDSTSGNFDQARQITDELQVSLSRIKGVAAVDNQSYLESEIQIKVNPVKLDKFNMSINEVIAAISSRNARFTVGGNNQESLEKNIVILSEFESIDDIKNVVIKSSFDGPVIRLGDIAEVFRGQEEEMSITRVNGTKGFVLQVRKQAQADIIRTVKRVREKVSEIQVNIPDDINIFYTDDSSEAVENRLDIIIKNGYIGLALVLVVLGIFLSIKTAFWVAVSIPVTLLGTVFGLGLTGNTINLISLSGFILVLGIVVDDSIVIAESIHHYKSKEGSLYKNVVTGLKRVILPVITTIISTMLVMSSFFLMGGVLGKFIYVLPVVVIFALGISFLEITFALPAHLATPNKSGKQKT
;
A
#
# COMPACT_ATOMS: atom_id res chain seq x y z
N ASP A 1 -23.78 15.52 2.80
CA ASP A 1 -23.40 14.62 3.92
C ASP A 1 -22.37 13.62 3.40
N LEU A 2 -21.10 13.96 3.59
CA LEU A 2 -20.00 13.00 3.38
C LEU A 2 -20.09 11.98 4.53
N LYS A 3 -20.85 10.91 4.34
CA LYS A 3 -20.78 9.75 5.22
C LYS A 3 -19.32 9.28 5.25
N ASP A 4 -18.79 9.06 6.45
CA ASP A 4 -17.47 8.48 6.61
C ASP A 4 -17.36 7.21 5.75
N VAL A 5 -16.26 7.09 5.01
CA VAL A 5 -16.01 5.95 4.10
C VAL A 5 -16.18 4.62 4.83
N THR A 6 -15.80 4.58 6.10
CA THR A 6 -15.94 3.40 6.98
C THR A 6 -17.42 3.05 7.19
N THR A 7 -18.28 4.05 7.37
CA THR A 7 -19.73 3.84 7.51
C THR A 7 -20.32 3.28 6.22
N VAL A 8 -19.94 3.82 5.05
CA VAL A 8 -20.43 3.32 3.75
C VAL A 8 -19.99 1.88 3.51
N LYS A 9 -18.73 1.54 3.81
CA LYS A 9 -18.22 0.16 3.71
C LYS A 9 -19.01 -0.80 4.58
N ASN A 10 -19.28 -0.42 5.82
CA ASN A 10 -20.07 -1.23 6.74
C ASN A 10 -21.52 -1.36 6.27
N ASP A 11 -22.11 -0.29 5.74
CA ASP A 11 -23.48 -0.33 5.18
C ASP A 11 -23.57 -1.32 4.01
N VAL A 12 -22.58 -1.31 3.09
CA VAL A 12 -22.52 -2.26 1.96
C VAL A 12 -22.34 -3.70 2.47
N ARG A 13 -21.40 -3.94 3.38
CA ARG A 13 -21.17 -5.26 3.96
C ARG A 13 -22.43 -5.79 4.67
N ASN A 14 -23.08 -4.94 5.45
CA ASN A 14 -24.30 -5.29 6.14
C ASN A 14 -25.46 -5.53 5.17
N ALA A 15 -25.55 -4.81 4.06
CA ALA A 15 -26.56 -5.02 3.03
C ALA A 15 -26.38 -6.38 2.34
N VAL A 16 -25.15 -6.75 1.97
CA VAL A 16 -24.82 -8.06 1.38
C VAL A 16 -25.10 -9.19 2.38
N ASN A 17 -24.71 -9.05 3.64
CA ASN A 17 -24.94 -10.06 4.68
C ASN A 17 -26.41 -10.24 5.07
N ARG A 18 -27.30 -9.28 4.72
CA ARG A 18 -28.76 -9.41 4.94
C ARG A 18 -29.45 -10.29 3.91
N VAL A 19 -28.83 -10.56 2.80
CA VAL A 19 -29.39 -11.48 1.78
C VAL A 19 -29.29 -12.90 2.33
N LYS A 20 -30.47 -13.48 2.68
CA LYS A 20 -30.52 -14.78 3.35
C LYS A 20 -30.68 -15.96 2.40
N SER A 21 -31.06 -15.73 1.16
CA SER A 21 -31.28 -16.78 0.17
C SER A 21 -30.70 -16.36 -1.17
N PHE A 22 -29.81 -17.19 -1.69
CA PHE A 22 -29.28 -17.07 -3.05
C PHE A 22 -29.90 -18.18 -3.91
N PRO A 23 -29.93 -18.02 -5.26
CA PRO A 23 -30.26 -19.11 -6.17
C PRO A 23 -29.36 -20.33 -5.94
N GLU A 24 -29.87 -21.52 -6.24
CA GLU A 24 -29.13 -22.79 -6.03
C GLU A 24 -27.81 -22.87 -6.83
N GLU A 25 -27.70 -22.08 -7.89
CA GLU A 25 -26.50 -21.99 -8.72
C GLU A 25 -25.35 -21.20 -8.04
N VAL A 26 -25.63 -20.46 -6.96
CA VAL A 26 -24.64 -19.71 -6.20
C VAL A 26 -24.09 -20.61 -5.10
N THR A 27 -22.95 -21.23 -5.37
CA THR A 27 -22.28 -22.14 -4.44
C THR A 27 -21.51 -21.41 -3.34
N ASP A 28 -20.99 -20.24 -3.66
CA ASP A 28 -20.18 -19.45 -2.73
C ASP A 28 -20.92 -18.19 -2.27
N LEU A 29 -20.82 -17.88 -0.99
CA LEU A 29 -21.41 -16.66 -0.45
C LEU A 29 -20.66 -15.43 -0.99
N PRO A 30 -21.40 -14.36 -1.39
CA PRO A 30 -20.76 -13.15 -1.88
C PRO A 30 -19.87 -12.52 -0.82
N ALA A 31 -18.60 -12.31 -1.16
CA ALA A 31 -17.63 -11.63 -0.31
C ALA A 31 -17.51 -10.14 -0.68
N VAL A 32 -17.62 -9.27 0.32
CA VAL A 32 -17.34 -7.84 0.13
C VAL A 32 -15.84 -7.61 0.33
N VAL A 33 -15.12 -7.47 -0.78
CA VAL A 33 -13.69 -7.17 -0.76
C VAL A 33 -13.48 -5.66 -0.80
N ASP A 34 -12.79 -5.14 0.19
CA ASP A 34 -12.41 -3.73 0.24
C ASP A 34 -11.13 -3.53 -0.57
N PHE A 35 -11.23 -2.78 -1.67
CA PHE A 35 -10.07 -2.46 -2.49
C PHE A 35 -9.48 -1.11 -2.07
N ASN A 36 -8.30 -1.15 -1.48
CA ASN A 36 -7.53 0.05 -1.15
C ASN A 36 -6.30 0.14 -2.06
N VAL A 37 -6.03 1.33 -2.59
CA VAL A 37 -4.85 1.60 -3.45
C VAL A 37 -3.53 1.30 -2.71
N SER A 38 -3.53 1.39 -1.38
CA SER A 38 -2.37 1.02 -0.55
C SER A 38 -2.17 -0.49 -0.38
N ASP A 39 -3.12 -1.32 -0.83
CA ASP A 39 -3.09 -2.77 -0.66
C ASP A 39 -2.35 -3.51 -1.80
N PHE A 40 -1.64 -2.77 -2.67
CA PHE A 40 -0.78 -3.41 -3.67
C PHE A 40 0.39 -4.15 -3.02
N PRO A 41 0.72 -5.33 -3.55
CA PRO A 41 1.90 -6.04 -3.12
C PRO A 41 3.15 -5.20 -3.39
N VAL A 42 4.07 -5.17 -2.42
CA VAL A 42 5.32 -4.41 -2.52
C VAL A 42 6.51 -5.30 -2.84
N ILE A 43 6.38 -6.58 -2.55
CA ILE A 43 7.35 -7.62 -2.92
C ILE A 43 6.64 -8.96 -2.95
N THR A 44 7.02 -9.80 -3.91
CA THR A 44 6.56 -11.18 -4.03
C THR A 44 7.70 -12.12 -3.64
N VAL A 45 7.46 -13.01 -2.67
CA VAL A 45 8.39 -14.04 -2.25
C VAL A 45 7.99 -15.35 -2.91
N ASN A 46 8.86 -15.90 -3.73
CA ASN A 46 8.65 -17.14 -4.45
C ASN A 46 9.47 -18.25 -3.78
N ILE A 47 8.86 -19.42 -3.62
CA ILE A 47 9.47 -20.60 -3.03
C ILE A 47 9.31 -21.76 -4.01
N ASP A 48 10.39 -22.40 -4.39
CA ASP A 48 10.37 -23.62 -5.18
C ASP A 48 11.20 -24.75 -4.50
N SER A 49 10.94 -25.99 -4.91
CA SER A 49 11.73 -27.13 -4.48
C SER A 49 12.34 -27.82 -5.69
N THR A 50 13.67 -27.92 -5.72
CA THR A 50 14.40 -28.62 -6.79
C THR A 50 14.30 -30.13 -6.67
N SER A 51 14.11 -30.66 -5.46
CA SER A 51 13.92 -32.10 -5.19
C SER A 51 12.49 -32.59 -5.42
N GLY A 52 11.52 -31.65 -5.56
CA GLY A 52 10.09 -31.97 -5.64
C GLY A 52 9.45 -32.28 -4.27
N ASN A 53 10.11 -31.96 -3.17
CA ASN A 53 9.54 -32.09 -1.82
C ASN A 53 8.59 -30.92 -1.51
N PHE A 54 7.39 -30.99 -2.10
CA PHE A 54 6.38 -29.90 -2.00
C PHE A 54 5.77 -29.77 -0.60
N ASP A 55 5.71 -30.85 0.17
CA ASP A 55 5.15 -30.80 1.54
C ASP A 55 6.04 -29.98 2.47
N GLN A 56 7.35 -30.14 2.35
CA GLN A 56 8.31 -29.37 3.13
C GLN A 56 8.35 -27.91 2.67
N ALA A 57 8.34 -27.65 1.36
CA ALA A 57 8.25 -26.31 0.81
C ALA A 57 6.98 -25.59 1.28
N ARG A 58 5.86 -26.30 1.38
CA ARG A 58 4.61 -25.79 1.93
C ARG A 58 4.74 -25.40 3.40
N GLN A 59 5.28 -26.26 4.24
CA GLN A 59 5.49 -25.96 5.67
C GLN A 59 6.33 -24.70 5.86
N ILE A 60 7.40 -24.55 5.07
CA ILE A 60 8.26 -23.37 5.07
C ILE A 60 7.48 -22.13 4.60
N THR A 61 6.62 -22.28 3.60
CA THR A 61 5.76 -21.19 3.11
C THR A 61 4.79 -20.72 4.18
N ASP A 62 4.16 -21.63 4.92
CA ASP A 62 3.26 -21.33 6.03
C ASP A 62 4.00 -20.59 7.16
N GLU A 63 5.19 -21.06 7.53
CA GLU A 63 6.04 -20.41 8.52
C GLU A 63 6.46 -19.00 8.09
N LEU A 64 6.87 -18.84 6.83
CA LEU A 64 7.19 -17.55 6.24
C LEU A 64 5.98 -16.63 6.25
N GLN A 65 4.81 -17.07 5.83
CA GLN A 65 3.59 -16.28 5.82
C GLN A 65 3.28 -15.70 7.20
N VAL A 66 3.32 -16.55 8.23
CA VAL A 66 3.08 -16.12 9.63
C VAL A 66 4.16 -15.15 10.10
N SER A 67 5.43 -15.45 9.81
CA SER A 67 6.57 -14.62 10.24
C SER A 67 6.57 -13.27 9.57
N LEU A 68 6.30 -13.20 8.27
CA LEU A 68 6.24 -11.97 7.49
C LEU A 68 5.04 -11.09 7.87
N SER A 69 3.89 -11.70 8.23
CA SER A 69 2.70 -10.97 8.68
C SER A 69 2.93 -10.17 9.97
N ARG A 70 3.90 -10.57 10.78
CA ARG A 70 4.24 -9.90 12.04
C ARG A 70 5.21 -8.73 11.89
N ILE A 71 5.73 -8.51 10.69
CA ILE A 71 6.70 -7.43 10.42
C ILE A 71 5.99 -6.08 10.49
N LYS A 72 6.58 -5.14 11.23
CA LYS A 72 6.07 -3.76 11.30
C LYS A 72 6.09 -3.11 9.90
N GLY A 73 4.93 -2.70 9.43
CA GLY A 73 4.74 -2.09 8.12
C GLY A 73 4.10 -3.04 7.09
N VAL A 74 4.02 -4.33 7.37
CA VAL A 74 3.24 -5.30 6.60
C VAL A 74 1.78 -5.24 7.03
N ALA A 75 0.87 -5.17 6.06
CA ALA A 75 -0.58 -5.19 6.28
C ALA A 75 -1.13 -6.61 6.17
N ALA A 76 -0.69 -7.36 5.17
CA ALA A 76 -1.07 -8.74 4.94
C ALA A 76 -0.01 -9.46 4.09
N VAL A 77 -0.03 -10.78 4.16
CA VAL A 77 0.74 -11.67 3.29
C VAL A 77 -0.23 -12.66 2.67
N ASP A 78 -0.50 -12.47 1.39
CA ASP A 78 -1.46 -13.29 0.65
C ASP A 78 -0.73 -14.46 -0.01
N ASN A 79 -1.20 -15.67 0.25
CA ASN A 79 -0.72 -16.86 -0.43
C ASN A 79 -1.52 -17.05 -1.73
N GLN A 80 -0.81 -17.06 -2.85
CA GLN A 80 -1.41 -17.19 -4.20
C GLN A 80 -1.32 -18.62 -4.74
N SER A 81 -0.81 -19.56 -3.96
CA SER A 81 -0.34 -20.83 -4.50
C SER A 81 -1.15 -22.03 -4.10
N TYR A 82 -1.86 -21.95 -3.02
CA TYR A 82 -2.73 -23.02 -2.56
C TYR A 82 -3.86 -22.46 -1.70
N LEU A 83 -4.94 -23.17 -1.75
CA LEU A 83 -6.15 -22.88 -1.00
C LEU A 83 -6.00 -23.36 0.45
N GLU A 84 -6.84 -22.87 1.32
CA GLU A 84 -6.83 -23.24 2.72
C GLU A 84 -7.01 -24.74 2.90
N SER A 85 -6.43 -25.29 3.97
CA SER A 85 -6.66 -26.69 4.33
C SER A 85 -8.12 -26.86 4.72
N GLU A 86 -8.80 -27.81 4.10
CA GLU A 86 -10.16 -28.18 4.44
C GLU A 86 -10.25 -29.60 4.95
N ILE A 87 -11.30 -29.92 5.66
CA ILE A 87 -11.62 -31.29 6.04
C ILE A 87 -12.61 -31.83 5.01
N GLN A 88 -12.13 -32.76 4.21
CA GLN A 88 -12.96 -33.44 3.21
C GLN A 88 -13.66 -34.66 3.82
N ILE A 89 -14.97 -34.74 3.54
CA ILE A 89 -15.82 -35.84 3.98
C ILE A 89 -16.34 -36.55 2.73
N LYS A 90 -15.72 -37.68 2.36
CA LYS A 90 -16.14 -38.52 1.24
C LYS A 90 -17.13 -39.55 1.70
N VAL A 91 -18.40 -39.28 1.48
CA VAL A 91 -19.49 -40.19 1.85
C VAL A 91 -19.56 -41.35 0.84
N ASN A 92 -19.69 -42.61 1.36
CA ASN A 92 -19.81 -43.79 0.52
C ASN A 92 -21.29 -44.05 0.17
N PRO A 93 -21.71 -43.92 -1.12
CA PRO A 93 -23.09 -44.08 -1.51
C PRO A 93 -23.68 -45.46 -1.21
N VAL A 94 -22.86 -46.51 -1.35
CA VAL A 94 -23.30 -47.90 -1.07
C VAL A 94 -23.64 -48.11 0.42
N LYS A 95 -22.88 -47.44 1.30
CA LYS A 95 -23.16 -47.47 2.74
C LYS A 95 -24.39 -46.66 3.11
N LEU A 96 -24.61 -45.49 2.43
CA LEU A 96 -25.83 -44.71 2.62
C LEU A 96 -27.08 -45.54 2.27
N ASP A 97 -27.07 -46.22 1.13
CA ASP A 97 -28.16 -47.06 0.66
C ASP A 97 -28.42 -48.25 1.63
N LYS A 98 -27.34 -48.90 2.07
CA LYS A 98 -27.42 -50.01 3.06
C LYS A 98 -28.11 -49.62 4.36
N PHE A 99 -27.89 -48.40 4.84
CA PHE A 99 -28.50 -47.89 6.07
C PHE A 99 -29.79 -47.07 5.82
N ASN A 100 -30.24 -47.00 4.58
CA ASN A 100 -31.43 -46.24 4.14
C ASN A 100 -31.38 -44.81 4.68
N MET A 101 -30.31 -44.08 4.30
CA MET A 101 -30.03 -42.70 4.68
C MET A 101 -29.81 -41.83 3.47
N SER A 102 -30.27 -40.57 3.55
CA SER A 102 -30.03 -39.58 2.52
C SER A 102 -28.75 -38.75 2.83
N ILE A 103 -28.12 -38.19 1.80
CA ILE A 103 -26.99 -37.27 1.97
C ILE A 103 -27.42 -36.03 2.79
N ASN A 104 -28.65 -35.58 2.67
CA ASN A 104 -29.18 -34.44 3.41
C ASN A 104 -29.23 -34.69 4.93
N GLU A 105 -29.51 -35.93 5.35
CA GLU A 105 -29.44 -36.31 6.77
C GLU A 105 -28.04 -36.21 7.31
N VAL A 106 -27.04 -36.59 6.51
CA VAL A 106 -25.63 -36.46 6.87
C VAL A 106 -25.22 -35.01 7.00
N ILE A 107 -25.58 -34.18 6.01
CA ILE A 107 -25.30 -32.73 6.01
C ILE A 107 -25.94 -32.06 7.23
N ALA A 108 -27.23 -32.38 7.50
CA ALA A 108 -27.97 -31.81 8.63
C ALA A 108 -27.33 -32.19 9.98
N ALA A 109 -26.90 -33.45 10.14
CA ALA A 109 -26.25 -33.92 11.36
C ALA A 109 -24.90 -33.22 11.61
N ILE A 110 -24.09 -33.06 10.58
CA ILE A 110 -22.81 -32.33 10.67
C ILE A 110 -23.04 -30.85 10.99
N SER A 111 -23.93 -30.17 10.25
CA SER A 111 -24.25 -28.76 10.44
C SER A 111 -24.82 -28.45 11.81
N SER A 112 -25.67 -29.34 12.35
CA SER A 112 -26.24 -29.19 13.69
C SER A 112 -25.23 -29.30 14.81
N ARG A 113 -24.15 -30.04 14.58
CA ARG A 113 -23.08 -30.25 15.55
C ARG A 113 -22.01 -29.17 15.47
N ASN A 114 -21.78 -28.59 14.30
CA ASN A 114 -20.84 -27.51 14.07
C ASN A 114 -21.55 -26.14 14.10
N ALA A 115 -22.12 -25.82 15.24
CA ALA A 115 -22.91 -24.58 15.36
C ALA A 115 -22.51 -23.78 16.59
N ARG A 116 -22.52 -22.47 16.41
CA ARG A 116 -22.26 -21.50 17.47
C ARG A 116 -23.58 -20.87 17.89
N PHE A 117 -24.00 -21.15 19.14
CA PHE A 117 -25.24 -20.59 19.68
C PHE A 117 -24.93 -19.61 20.81
N THR A 118 -25.53 -18.42 20.73
CA THR A 118 -25.55 -17.48 21.86
C THR A 118 -26.83 -17.74 22.65
N VAL A 119 -26.72 -18.23 23.87
CA VAL A 119 -27.84 -18.65 24.74
C VAL A 119 -28.21 -17.52 25.72
N GLY A 120 -28.36 -16.29 25.24
CA GLY A 120 -28.80 -15.17 26.04
C GLY A 120 -27.75 -14.60 27.00
N GLY A 121 -28.03 -13.40 27.54
CA GLY A 121 -27.23 -12.74 28.57
C GLY A 121 -27.92 -12.81 29.93
N ASN A 122 -27.18 -13.02 31.00
CA ASN A 122 -27.71 -12.88 32.36
C ASN A 122 -27.48 -11.42 32.81
N ASN A 123 -28.58 -10.65 32.90
CA ASN A 123 -28.57 -9.30 33.43
C ASN A 123 -28.63 -9.36 34.96
N GLN A 124 -27.51 -9.62 35.62
CA GLN A 124 -27.35 -9.30 37.05
C GLN A 124 -26.27 -8.24 37.19
N GLU A 125 -26.74 -7.06 37.60
CA GLU A 125 -25.97 -5.91 38.08
C GLU A 125 -24.52 -5.79 37.64
N SER A 126 -24.28 -4.99 36.61
CA SER A 126 -23.00 -4.40 36.16
C SER A 126 -22.06 -5.22 35.24
N LEU A 127 -22.36 -6.43 34.82
CA LEU A 127 -21.55 -7.15 33.80
C LEU A 127 -22.46 -7.99 32.89
N GLU A 128 -22.65 -7.54 31.66
CA GLU A 128 -23.27 -8.37 30.60
C GLU A 128 -22.34 -9.54 30.28
N LYS A 129 -22.68 -10.73 30.76
CA LYS A 129 -22.00 -11.98 30.36
C LYS A 129 -22.86 -12.68 29.32
N ASN A 130 -22.40 -12.70 28.08
CA ASN A 130 -23.00 -13.53 27.03
C ASN A 130 -22.51 -14.97 27.19
N ILE A 131 -23.44 -15.90 27.36
CA ILE A 131 -23.12 -17.33 27.36
C ILE A 131 -23.14 -17.78 25.90
N VAL A 132 -21.97 -18.16 25.37
CA VAL A 132 -21.80 -18.70 24.03
C VAL A 132 -21.48 -20.18 24.13
N ILE A 133 -22.31 -21.01 23.51
CA ILE A 133 -22.01 -22.45 23.36
C ILE A 133 -21.24 -22.58 22.04
N LEU A 134 -19.96 -22.98 22.14
CA LEU A 134 -19.13 -23.34 21.01
C LEU A 134 -19.21 -24.86 20.84
N SER A 135 -19.80 -25.30 19.73
CA SER A 135 -19.85 -26.71 19.35
C SER A 135 -19.07 -26.88 18.03
N GLU A 136 -17.85 -26.34 18.01
CA GLU A 136 -16.94 -26.46 16.87
C GLU A 136 -16.15 -27.76 16.95
N PHE A 137 -15.83 -28.36 15.79
CA PHE A 137 -14.98 -29.54 15.74
C PHE A 137 -13.51 -29.13 15.96
N GLU A 138 -12.84 -29.77 16.91
CA GLU A 138 -11.44 -29.53 17.21
C GLU A 138 -10.51 -30.53 16.51
N SER A 139 -11.03 -31.70 16.14
CA SER A 139 -10.28 -32.80 15.53
C SER A 139 -11.05 -33.54 14.44
N ILE A 140 -10.31 -34.26 13.59
CA ILE A 140 -10.91 -35.16 12.59
C ILE A 140 -11.70 -36.27 13.30
N ASP A 141 -11.25 -36.71 14.46
CA ASP A 141 -11.92 -37.78 15.20
C ASP A 141 -13.25 -37.31 15.79
N ASP A 142 -13.39 -36.02 16.14
CA ASP A 142 -14.67 -35.46 16.56
C ASP A 142 -15.69 -35.53 15.42
N ILE A 143 -15.25 -35.22 14.19
CA ILE A 143 -16.08 -35.30 13.00
C ILE A 143 -16.47 -36.73 12.69
N LYS A 144 -15.53 -37.69 12.74
CA LYS A 144 -15.84 -39.14 12.55
C LYS A 144 -16.84 -39.66 13.56
N ASN A 145 -16.83 -39.15 14.78
CA ASN A 145 -17.70 -39.55 15.87
C ASN A 145 -19.07 -38.87 15.84
N VAL A 146 -19.40 -38.00 14.89
CA VAL A 146 -20.74 -37.42 14.74
C VAL A 146 -21.75 -38.55 14.55
N VAL A 147 -22.77 -38.57 15.39
CA VAL A 147 -23.88 -39.53 15.28
C VAL A 147 -24.85 -39.05 14.21
N ILE A 148 -24.97 -39.80 13.13
CA ILE A 148 -25.87 -39.49 12.02
C ILE A 148 -27.26 -40.07 12.29
N LYS A 149 -27.31 -41.34 12.77
CA LYS A 149 -28.59 -42.01 13.07
C LYS A 149 -28.44 -42.84 14.33
N SER A 150 -29.40 -42.69 15.24
CA SER A 150 -29.54 -43.61 16.40
C SER A 150 -30.98 -44.11 16.49
N SER A 151 -31.15 -45.39 16.69
CA SER A 151 -32.47 -46.00 16.89
C SER A 151 -32.47 -46.68 18.27
N PHE A 152 -33.70 -46.75 18.89
CA PHE A 152 -33.83 -47.26 20.24
C PHE A 152 -33.43 -48.76 20.37
N ASP A 153 -33.63 -49.53 19.28
CA ASP A 153 -33.27 -50.97 19.21
C ASP A 153 -32.19 -51.25 18.11
N GLY A 154 -31.56 -50.25 17.57
CA GLY A 154 -30.57 -50.39 16.47
C GLY A 154 -29.18 -49.85 16.79
N PRO A 155 -28.19 -50.15 15.93
CA PRO A 155 -26.86 -49.64 16.10
C PRO A 155 -26.82 -48.14 15.93
N VAL A 156 -25.97 -47.46 16.72
CA VAL A 156 -25.62 -46.05 16.51
C VAL A 156 -24.68 -45.94 15.30
N ILE A 157 -25.13 -45.26 14.27
CA ILE A 157 -24.37 -45.06 13.04
C ILE A 157 -23.64 -43.70 13.15
N ARG A 158 -22.31 -43.75 13.08
CA ARG A 158 -21.43 -42.56 13.12
C ARG A 158 -20.99 -42.19 11.70
N LEU A 159 -20.55 -40.96 11.52
CA LEU A 159 -20.05 -40.48 10.24
C LEU A 159 -18.87 -41.34 9.72
N GLY A 160 -17.94 -41.72 10.58
CA GLY A 160 -16.82 -42.63 10.23
C GLY A 160 -17.22 -44.00 9.72
N ASP A 161 -18.44 -44.48 10.02
CA ASP A 161 -18.95 -45.75 9.51
C ASP A 161 -19.37 -45.68 8.04
N ILE A 162 -19.78 -44.48 7.58
CA ILE A 162 -20.36 -44.23 6.24
C ILE A 162 -19.51 -43.35 5.35
N ALA A 163 -18.54 -42.63 5.92
CA ALA A 163 -17.70 -41.69 5.20
C ALA A 163 -16.23 -41.85 5.59
N GLU A 164 -15.37 -41.44 4.68
CA GLU A 164 -13.95 -41.22 4.92
C GLU A 164 -13.71 -39.76 5.21
N VAL A 165 -13.11 -39.43 6.36
CA VAL A 165 -12.81 -38.07 6.79
C VAL A 165 -11.30 -37.87 6.84
N PHE A 166 -10.79 -36.95 6.07
CA PHE A 166 -9.35 -36.67 6.00
C PHE A 166 -9.12 -35.15 5.76
N ARG A 167 -7.89 -34.70 6.04
CA ARG A 167 -7.48 -33.35 5.63
C ARG A 167 -7.22 -33.38 4.15
N GLY A 168 -7.97 -32.58 3.43
CA GLY A 168 -7.80 -32.30 2.02
C GLY A 168 -7.37 -30.85 1.80
N GLN A 169 -7.32 -30.50 0.56
CA GLN A 169 -7.16 -29.12 0.09
C GLN A 169 -8.40 -28.82 -0.74
N GLU A 170 -8.86 -27.59 -0.70
CA GLU A 170 -9.85 -27.09 -1.63
C GLU A 170 -9.41 -27.39 -3.08
N GLU A 171 -10.32 -27.63 -3.99
CA GLU A 171 -9.95 -27.94 -5.37
C GLU A 171 -9.09 -26.82 -5.97
N GLU A 172 -7.94 -27.19 -6.55
CA GLU A 172 -7.01 -26.25 -7.18
C GLU A 172 -7.71 -25.55 -8.36
N MET A 173 -8.24 -24.35 -8.12
CA MET A 173 -8.77 -23.50 -9.21
C MET A 173 -7.64 -22.93 -10.09
N SER A 174 -6.41 -22.88 -9.58
CA SER A 174 -5.25 -22.37 -10.32
C SER A 174 -3.99 -23.17 -9.99
N ILE A 175 -3.19 -23.43 -11.00
CA ILE A 175 -1.89 -24.08 -10.86
C ILE A 175 -0.81 -22.99 -10.85
N THR A 176 -0.17 -22.80 -9.70
CA THR A 176 0.96 -21.88 -9.59
C THR A 176 2.27 -22.60 -9.93
N ARG A 177 2.99 -22.05 -10.90
CA ARG A 177 4.31 -22.56 -11.30
C ARG A 177 5.37 -21.49 -11.08
N VAL A 178 6.46 -21.89 -10.45
CA VAL A 178 7.63 -21.09 -10.20
C VAL A 178 8.79 -21.74 -10.93
N ASN A 179 9.45 -21.01 -11.82
CA ASN A 179 10.51 -21.56 -12.70
C ASN A 179 10.11 -22.83 -13.47
N GLY A 180 8.81 -22.95 -13.84
CA GLY A 180 8.29 -24.10 -14.59
C GLY A 180 7.89 -25.30 -13.73
N THR A 181 8.24 -25.34 -12.45
CA THR A 181 7.85 -26.37 -11.47
C THR A 181 6.71 -25.88 -10.58
N LYS A 182 6.03 -26.78 -9.90
CA LYS A 182 5.06 -26.40 -8.86
C LYS A 182 5.81 -25.63 -7.77
N GLY A 183 5.30 -24.47 -7.38
CA GLY A 183 5.94 -23.63 -6.37
C GLY A 183 4.92 -22.81 -5.60
N PHE A 184 5.40 -22.03 -4.65
CA PHE A 184 4.60 -21.22 -3.76
C PHE A 184 4.93 -19.73 -3.91
N VAL A 185 3.91 -18.89 -3.83
CA VAL A 185 4.01 -17.45 -4.05
C VAL A 185 3.32 -16.71 -2.92
N LEU A 186 4.09 -15.93 -2.17
CA LEU A 186 3.60 -15.07 -1.12
C LEU A 186 3.68 -13.60 -1.56
N GLN A 187 2.55 -12.94 -1.67
CA GLN A 187 2.48 -11.51 -1.97
C GLN A 187 2.41 -10.71 -0.67
N VAL A 188 3.40 -9.89 -0.42
CA VAL A 188 3.48 -9.06 0.78
C VAL A 188 2.90 -7.69 0.49
N ARG A 189 1.83 -7.31 1.20
CA ARG A 189 1.20 -6.00 1.13
C ARG A 189 1.64 -5.13 2.30
N LYS A 190 1.95 -3.86 2.03
CA LYS A 190 2.32 -2.92 3.09
C LYS A 190 1.11 -2.19 3.67
N GLN A 191 1.24 -1.72 4.90
CA GLN A 191 0.28 -0.76 5.47
C GLN A 191 0.31 0.57 4.68
N ALA A 192 -0.83 1.25 4.59
CA ALA A 192 -0.98 2.47 3.80
C ALA A 192 0.13 3.50 4.04
N GLN A 193 0.46 3.76 5.29
CA GLN A 193 1.44 4.76 5.72
C GLN A 193 2.86 4.21 5.89
N ALA A 194 3.09 2.92 5.62
CA ALA A 194 4.41 2.33 5.75
C ALA A 194 5.31 2.73 4.58
N ASP A 195 6.59 2.92 4.86
CA ASP A 195 7.62 3.16 3.87
C ASP A 195 7.94 1.86 3.10
N ILE A 196 7.94 1.91 1.77
CA ILE A 196 8.16 0.75 0.90
C ILE A 196 9.56 0.17 1.12
N ILE A 197 10.60 1.01 1.01
CA ILE A 197 12.01 0.58 1.07
C ILE A 197 12.31 -0.10 2.40
N ARG A 198 11.89 0.52 3.50
CA ARG A 198 12.10 -0.04 4.84
C ARG A 198 11.30 -1.32 5.08
N THR A 199 10.09 -1.41 4.54
CA THR A 199 9.25 -2.60 4.70
C THR A 199 9.85 -3.77 3.94
N VAL A 200 10.20 -3.57 2.66
CA VAL A 200 10.85 -4.61 1.85
C VAL A 200 12.19 -5.05 2.44
N LYS A 201 13.00 -4.11 2.92
CA LYS A 201 14.26 -4.44 3.60
C LYS A 201 14.03 -5.37 4.80
N ARG A 202 13.05 -5.09 5.66
CA ARG A 202 12.71 -5.95 6.80
C ARG A 202 12.20 -7.33 6.37
N VAL A 203 11.43 -7.37 5.27
CA VAL A 203 10.98 -8.64 4.69
C VAL A 203 12.16 -9.48 4.23
N ARG A 204 13.09 -8.89 3.48
CA ARG A 204 14.31 -9.58 3.01
C ARG A 204 15.20 -10.04 4.18
N GLU A 205 15.37 -9.20 5.21
CA GLU A 205 16.12 -9.54 6.43
C GLU A 205 15.46 -10.75 7.14
N LYS A 206 14.13 -10.75 7.28
CA LYS A 206 13.41 -11.85 7.94
C LYS A 206 13.46 -13.15 7.13
N VAL A 207 13.33 -13.07 5.81
CA VAL A 207 13.50 -14.24 4.94
C VAL A 207 14.91 -14.80 5.04
N SER A 208 15.93 -13.95 5.02
CA SER A 208 17.34 -14.38 5.17
C SER A 208 17.62 -15.05 6.51
N GLU A 209 17.00 -14.56 7.60
CA GLU A 209 17.10 -15.19 8.93
C GLU A 209 16.52 -16.61 8.93
N ILE A 210 15.37 -16.81 8.29
CA ILE A 210 14.72 -18.12 8.20
C ILE A 210 15.48 -19.05 7.23
N GLN A 211 16.00 -18.49 6.13
CA GLN A 211 16.70 -19.24 5.09
C GLN A 211 17.93 -20.00 5.59
N VAL A 212 18.56 -19.56 6.67
CA VAL A 212 19.70 -20.26 7.30
C VAL A 212 19.32 -21.69 7.75
N ASN A 213 18.05 -21.92 8.09
CA ASN A 213 17.56 -23.21 8.58
C ASN A 213 16.78 -24.01 7.52
N ILE A 214 16.74 -23.51 6.27
CA ILE A 214 16.02 -24.15 5.18
C ILE A 214 16.97 -25.11 4.44
N PRO A 215 16.50 -26.30 4.03
CA PRO A 215 17.29 -27.24 3.24
C PRO A 215 17.73 -26.64 1.89
N ASP A 216 18.89 -27.08 1.40
CA ASP A 216 19.51 -26.56 0.16
C ASP A 216 18.68 -26.85 -1.12
N ASP A 217 17.71 -27.75 -1.06
CA ASP A 217 16.83 -28.10 -2.16
C ASP A 217 15.63 -27.15 -2.29
N ILE A 218 15.43 -26.22 -1.36
CA ILE A 218 14.38 -25.21 -1.38
C ILE A 218 14.99 -23.86 -1.68
N ASN A 219 14.56 -23.26 -2.80
CA ASN A 219 15.01 -21.95 -3.22
C ASN A 219 13.96 -20.90 -2.85
N ILE A 220 14.44 -19.77 -2.34
CA ILE A 220 13.62 -18.57 -2.10
C ILE A 220 14.19 -17.43 -2.91
N PHE A 221 13.35 -16.79 -3.71
CA PHE A 221 13.75 -15.61 -4.48
C PHE A 221 12.59 -14.62 -4.58
N TYR A 222 12.89 -13.40 -5.02
CA TYR A 222 11.96 -12.30 -5.03
C TYR A 222 11.61 -11.88 -6.44
N THR A 223 10.34 -11.50 -6.64
CA THR A 223 9.85 -10.83 -7.84
C THR A 223 8.98 -9.65 -7.45
N ASP A 224 8.65 -8.79 -8.42
CA ASP A 224 7.78 -7.63 -8.24
C ASP A 224 8.20 -6.72 -7.08
N ASP A 225 9.52 -6.53 -6.90
CA ASP A 225 10.05 -5.66 -5.86
C ASP A 225 9.85 -4.19 -6.21
N SER A 226 8.80 -3.61 -5.61
CA SER A 226 8.48 -2.20 -5.79
C SER A 226 9.52 -1.27 -5.15
N SER A 227 10.35 -1.74 -4.22
CA SER A 227 11.38 -0.92 -3.60
C SER A 227 12.49 -0.54 -4.59
N GLU A 228 12.88 -1.45 -5.48
CA GLU A 228 13.89 -1.20 -6.52
C GLU A 228 13.45 -0.09 -7.47
N ALA A 229 12.17 -0.09 -7.86
CA ALA A 229 11.63 0.96 -8.72
C ALA A 229 11.59 2.32 -8.01
N VAL A 230 11.32 2.35 -6.70
CA VAL A 230 11.34 3.58 -5.89
C VAL A 230 12.76 4.09 -5.69
N GLU A 231 13.70 3.21 -5.35
CA GLU A 231 15.12 3.55 -5.20
C GLU A 231 15.72 4.09 -6.50
N ASN A 232 15.48 3.41 -7.63
CA ASN A 232 15.94 3.86 -8.93
C ASN A 232 15.41 5.26 -9.29
N ARG A 233 14.13 5.55 -8.97
CA ARG A 233 13.57 6.89 -9.21
C ARG A 233 14.13 7.93 -8.28
N LEU A 234 14.40 7.60 -7.02
CA LEU A 234 15.08 8.49 -6.09
C LEU A 234 16.47 8.84 -6.60
N ASP A 235 17.24 7.84 -7.06
CA ASP A 235 18.58 8.06 -7.63
C ASP A 235 18.52 8.96 -8.86
N ILE A 236 17.54 8.76 -9.75
CA ILE A 236 17.33 9.62 -10.92
C ILE A 236 17.03 11.05 -10.47
N ILE A 237 16.16 11.26 -9.47
CA ILE A 237 15.85 12.60 -8.97
C ILE A 237 17.07 13.25 -8.37
N ILE A 238 17.81 12.55 -7.54
CA ILE A 238 19.03 13.06 -6.89
C ILE A 238 20.08 13.41 -7.95
N LYS A 239 20.36 12.50 -8.88
CA LYS A 239 21.34 12.71 -9.96
C LYS A 239 20.94 13.86 -10.87
N ASN A 240 19.70 13.88 -11.34
CA ASN A 240 19.20 14.96 -12.19
C ASN A 240 19.11 16.29 -11.42
N GLY A 241 18.78 16.23 -10.13
CA GLY A 241 18.81 17.38 -9.23
C GLY A 241 20.19 18.01 -9.15
N TYR A 242 21.24 17.21 -8.93
CA TYR A 242 22.62 17.71 -8.92
C TYR A 242 23.06 18.25 -10.28
N ILE A 243 22.79 17.54 -11.37
CA ILE A 243 23.14 17.98 -12.73
C ILE A 243 22.39 19.27 -13.09
N GLY A 244 21.08 19.33 -12.82
CA GLY A 244 20.25 20.51 -13.06
C GLY A 244 20.70 21.70 -12.23
N LEU A 245 21.02 21.48 -10.94
CA LEU A 245 21.55 22.52 -10.06
C LEU A 245 22.88 23.07 -10.57
N ALA A 246 23.80 22.18 -10.98
CA ALA A 246 25.09 22.56 -11.53
C ALA A 246 24.93 23.38 -12.84
N LEU A 247 24.04 22.92 -13.73
CA LEU A 247 23.74 23.61 -14.99
C LEU A 247 23.17 25.00 -14.73
N VAL A 248 22.19 25.12 -13.83
CA VAL A 248 21.58 26.39 -13.42
C VAL A 248 22.65 27.33 -12.84
N LEU A 249 23.52 26.83 -11.96
CA LEU A 249 24.62 27.63 -11.40
C LEU A 249 25.57 28.15 -12.49
N VAL A 250 25.93 27.30 -13.46
CA VAL A 250 26.78 27.70 -14.57
C VAL A 250 26.11 28.77 -15.44
N VAL A 251 24.89 28.52 -15.89
CA VAL A 251 24.15 29.45 -16.76
C VAL A 251 23.90 30.77 -16.03
N LEU A 252 23.37 30.74 -14.81
CA LEU A 252 23.11 31.96 -14.05
C LEU A 252 24.40 32.67 -13.65
N GLY A 253 25.49 31.94 -13.40
CA GLY A 253 26.80 32.51 -13.10
C GLY A 253 27.42 33.28 -14.27
N ILE A 254 27.06 32.92 -15.53
CA ILE A 254 27.46 33.64 -16.74
C ILE A 254 26.68 34.94 -16.91
N PHE A 255 25.37 34.89 -16.68
CA PHE A 255 24.47 36.04 -16.95
C PHE A 255 24.21 36.92 -15.73
N LEU A 256 24.28 36.35 -14.52
CA LEU A 256 24.03 37.01 -13.24
C LEU A 256 25.25 36.99 -12.35
N SER A 257 25.17 37.66 -11.20
CA SER A 257 26.24 37.55 -10.19
C SER A 257 26.22 36.16 -9.54
N ILE A 258 27.39 35.63 -9.20
CA ILE A 258 27.57 34.32 -8.51
C ILE A 258 26.71 34.26 -7.24
N LYS A 259 26.58 35.38 -6.51
CA LYS A 259 25.72 35.47 -5.32
C LYS A 259 24.26 35.21 -5.65
N THR A 260 23.76 35.79 -6.74
CA THR A 260 22.36 35.60 -7.19
C THR A 260 22.16 34.15 -7.62
N ALA A 261 23.07 33.61 -8.43
CA ALA A 261 23.03 32.22 -8.86
C ALA A 261 23.01 31.23 -7.69
N PHE A 262 23.83 31.48 -6.67
CA PHE A 262 23.85 30.64 -5.45
C PHE A 262 22.51 30.63 -4.72
N TRP A 263 21.88 31.79 -4.51
CA TRP A 263 20.59 31.84 -3.80
C TRP A 263 19.44 31.22 -4.59
N VAL A 264 19.42 31.38 -5.92
CA VAL A 264 18.48 30.66 -6.78
C VAL A 264 18.70 29.16 -6.70
N ALA A 265 19.96 28.72 -6.68
CA ALA A 265 20.27 27.29 -6.55
C ALA A 265 19.83 26.71 -5.19
N VAL A 266 19.93 27.51 -4.12
CA VAL A 266 19.46 27.10 -2.77
C VAL A 266 17.93 27.00 -2.69
N SER A 267 17.19 27.78 -3.47
CA SER A 267 15.71 27.72 -3.48
C SER A 267 15.18 26.35 -3.90
N ILE A 268 15.88 25.63 -4.79
CA ILE A 268 15.48 24.31 -5.29
C ILE A 268 15.39 23.27 -4.16
N PRO A 269 16.48 22.97 -3.41
CA PRO A 269 16.40 22.00 -2.31
C PRO A 269 15.45 22.46 -1.19
N VAL A 270 15.32 23.74 -0.93
CA VAL A 270 14.38 24.29 0.07
C VAL A 270 12.95 23.96 -0.34
N THR A 271 12.58 24.19 -1.60
CA THR A 271 11.25 23.85 -2.12
C THR A 271 10.98 22.37 -2.09
N LEU A 272 11.95 21.53 -2.49
CA LEU A 272 11.79 20.09 -2.46
C LEU A 272 11.62 19.54 -1.03
N LEU A 273 12.46 19.98 -0.08
CA LEU A 273 12.35 19.57 1.32
C LEU A 273 11.03 20.06 1.96
N GLY A 274 10.62 21.29 1.66
CA GLY A 274 9.34 21.81 2.08
C GLY A 274 8.16 21.02 1.51
N THR A 275 8.26 20.56 0.27
CA THR A 275 7.24 19.70 -0.36
C THR A 275 7.16 18.33 0.31
N VAL A 276 8.30 17.71 0.64
CA VAL A 276 8.34 16.46 1.41
C VAL A 276 7.67 16.64 2.78
N PHE A 277 7.97 17.76 3.45
CA PHE A 277 7.33 18.09 4.72
C PHE A 277 5.81 18.26 4.58
N GLY A 278 5.36 18.99 3.55
CA GLY A 278 3.93 19.17 3.24
C GLY A 278 3.21 17.85 2.95
N LEU A 279 3.84 16.93 2.21
CA LEU A 279 3.31 15.58 1.99
C LEU A 279 3.14 14.82 3.30
N GLY A 280 4.10 14.91 4.21
CA GLY A 280 4.03 14.28 5.53
C GLY A 280 2.84 14.78 6.35
N LEU A 281 2.52 16.09 6.27
CA LEU A 281 1.35 16.67 6.95
C LEU A 281 0.01 16.14 6.42
N THR A 282 -0.06 15.76 5.14
CA THR A 282 -1.26 15.21 4.51
C THR A 282 -1.38 13.69 4.66
N GLY A 283 -0.44 13.05 5.35
CA GLY A 283 -0.40 11.59 5.51
C GLY A 283 -0.01 10.82 4.24
N ASN A 284 0.46 11.52 3.21
CA ASN A 284 0.95 10.90 1.98
C ASN A 284 2.39 10.40 2.16
N THR A 285 2.70 9.27 1.54
CA THR A 285 4.04 8.68 1.54
C THR A 285 4.75 8.91 0.21
N ILE A 286 6.08 8.86 0.25
CA ILE A 286 6.89 8.85 -0.97
C ILE A 286 6.67 7.50 -1.67
N ASN A 287 6.18 7.56 -2.91
CA ASN A 287 5.93 6.42 -3.78
C ASN A 287 6.26 6.79 -5.24
N LEU A 288 6.07 5.85 -6.17
CA LEU A 288 6.40 6.06 -7.59
C LEU A 288 5.69 7.27 -8.21
N ILE A 289 4.44 7.54 -7.79
CA ILE A 289 3.63 8.63 -8.35
C ILE A 289 4.06 9.97 -7.76
N SER A 290 4.27 10.03 -6.44
CA SER A 290 4.78 11.24 -5.80
C SER A 290 6.17 11.62 -6.33
N LEU A 291 7.05 10.64 -6.55
CA LEU A 291 8.38 10.87 -7.14
C LEU A 291 8.27 11.41 -8.58
N SER A 292 7.30 10.93 -9.36
CA SER A 292 7.03 11.50 -10.70
C SER A 292 6.59 12.95 -10.62
N GLY A 293 5.80 13.32 -9.60
CA GLY A 293 5.45 14.70 -9.29
C GLY A 293 6.66 15.57 -8.96
N PHE A 294 7.61 15.05 -8.18
CA PHE A 294 8.86 15.76 -7.87
C PHE A 294 9.72 16.03 -9.11
N ILE A 295 9.82 15.07 -10.03
CA ILE A 295 10.54 15.24 -11.30
C ILE A 295 9.90 16.37 -12.12
N LEU A 296 8.58 16.37 -12.23
CA LEU A 296 7.81 17.37 -12.97
C LEU A 296 8.02 18.78 -12.37
N VAL A 297 7.93 18.89 -11.06
CA VAL A 297 8.04 20.15 -10.32
C VAL A 297 9.43 20.76 -10.43
N LEU A 298 10.46 19.94 -10.47
CA LEU A 298 11.86 20.40 -10.48
C LEU A 298 12.13 21.35 -11.66
N GLY A 299 11.53 21.08 -12.83
CA GLY A 299 11.63 22.00 -13.98
C GLY A 299 10.85 23.30 -13.79
N ILE A 300 9.61 23.22 -13.28
CA ILE A 300 8.71 24.38 -13.16
C ILE A 300 9.22 25.40 -12.10
N VAL A 301 9.67 24.90 -10.94
CA VAL A 301 10.11 25.75 -9.82
C VAL A 301 11.36 26.55 -10.15
N VAL A 302 12.24 25.98 -10.98
CA VAL A 302 13.49 26.67 -11.38
C VAL A 302 13.19 27.89 -12.23
N ASP A 303 12.25 27.78 -13.17
CA ASP A 303 11.93 28.88 -14.10
C ASP A 303 11.41 30.12 -13.37
N ASP A 304 10.49 29.99 -12.43
CA ASP A 304 9.93 31.13 -11.67
C ASP A 304 11.02 31.82 -10.84
N SER A 305 11.94 31.07 -10.24
CA SER A 305 13.05 31.61 -9.47
C SER A 305 14.04 32.40 -10.34
N ILE A 306 14.30 31.94 -11.56
CA ILE A 306 15.19 32.60 -12.53
C ILE A 306 14.61 33.95 -12.96
N VAL A 307 13.33 33.98 -13.34
CA VAL A 307 12.67 35.21 -13.80
C VAL A 307 12.72 36.31 -12.73
N ILE A 308 12.42 35.95 -11.47
CA ILE A 308 12.49 36.90 -10.36
C ILE A 308 13.91 37.34 -10.07
N ALA A 309 14.87 36.42 -10.04
CA ALA A 309 16.25 36.73 -9.79
C ALA A 309 16.86 37.64 -10.84
N GLU A 310 16.56 37.42 -12.11
CA GLU A 310 16.98 38.24 -13.23
C GLU A 310 16.43 39.66 -13.12
N SER A 311 15.12 39.81 -12.88
CA SER A 311 14.48 41.11 -12.70
C SER A 311 15.09 41.89 -11.52
N ILE A 312 15.25 41.23 -10.37
CA ILE A 312 15.89 41.84 -9.20
C ILE A 312 17.34 42.23 -9.52
N HIS A 313 18.10 41.38 -10.19
CA HIS A 313 19.48 41.66 -10.58
C HIS A 313 19.59 42.90 -11.48
N HIS A 314 18.71 43.02 -12.48
CA HIS A 314 18.64 44.16 -13.38
C HIS A 314 18.36 45.47 -12.62
N TYR A 315 17.42 45.48 -11.67
CA TYR A 315 17.08 46.70 -10.91
C TYR A 315 18.12 47.02 -9.82
N LYS A 316 18.81 46.03 -9.28
CA LYS A 316 19.83 46.19 -8.25
C LYS A 316 21.04 47.02 -8.72
N SER A 317 21.33 47.00 -10.00
CA SER A 317 22.40 47.83 -10.61
C SER A 317 22.06 49.29 -10.76
N LYS A 318 20.81 49.73 -10.52
CA LYS A 318 20.36 51.11 -10.65
C LYS A 318 20.71 51.94 -9.41
N GLU A 319 20.88 53.25 -9.60
CA GLU A 319 21.14 54.17 -8.50
C GLU A 319 19.97 54.18 -7.49
N GLY A 320 20.28 54.33 -6.22
CA GLY A 320 19.28 54.44 -5.16
C GLY A 320 19.44 53.38 -4.05
N SER A 321 18.43 53.26 -3.21
CA SER A 321 18.43 52.28 -2.10
C SER A 321 18.33 50.86 -2.63
N LEU A 322 19.27 50.00 -2.22
CA LEU A 322 19.32 48.57 -2.57
C LEU A 322 17.98 47.88 -2.30
N TYR A 323 17.38 48.12 -1.14
CA TYR A 323 16.09 47.51 -0.76
C TYR A 323 14.96 47.97 -1.72
N LYS A 324 14.91 49.26 -2.03
CA LYS A 324 13.92 49.82 -2.95
C LYS A 324 14.03 49.23 -4.36
N ASN A 325 15.27 49.05 -4.83
CA ASN A 325 15.56 48.46 -6.13
C ASN A 325 15.16 46.97 -6.20
N VAL A 326 15.43 46.20 -5.15
CA VAL A 326 15.00 44.80 -5.06
C VAL A 326 13.49 44.68 -5.08
N VAL A 327 12.78 45.48 -4.29
CA VAL A 327 11.30 45.48 -4.27
C VAL A 327 10.72 45.93 -5.63
N THR A 328 11.35 46.88 -6.30
CA THR A 328 10.90 47.33 -7.64
C THR A 328 11.10 46.21 -8.67
N GLY A 329 12.22 45.51 -8.65
CA GLY A 329 12.48 44.37 -9.50
C GLY A 329 11.46 43.24 -9.29
N LEU A 330 11.17 42.91 -8.03
CA LEU A 330 10.14 41.93 -7.69
C LEU A 330 8.75 42.33 -8.20
N LYS A 331 8.30 43.57 -7.89
CA LYS A 331 6.97 44.06 -8.27
C LYS A 331 6.72 44.01 -9.77
N ARG A 332 7.75 44.11 -10.60
CA ARG A 332 7.62 44.12 -12.06
C ARG A 332 7.19 42.76 -12.63
N VAL A 333 7.65 41.68 -12.03
CA VAL A 333 7.45 40.29 -12.56
C VAL A 333 6.58 39.45 -11.68
N ILE A 334 6.27 39.87 -10.46
CA ILE A 334 5.52 39.02 -9.52
C ILE A 334 4.11 38.67 -10.03
N LEU A 335 3.42 39.62 -10.69
CA LEU A 335 2.07 39.39 -11.19
C LEU A 335 2.02 38.34 -12.32
N PRO A 336 2.86 38.41 -13.37
CA PRO A 336 3.00 37.31 -14.34
C PRO A 336 3.32 35.96 -13.67
N VAL A 337 4.27 35.93 -12.74
CA VAL A 337 4.67 34.67 -12.03
C VAL A 337 3.53 34.12 -11.19
N ILE A 338 2.78 34.94 -10.45
CA ILE A 338 1.57 34.49 -9.75
C ILE A 338 0.56 33.88 -10.72
N THR A 339 0.37 34.51 -11.87
CA THR A 339 -0.58 34.03 -12.88
C THR A 339 -0.19 32.67 -13.41
N THR A 340 1.09 32.42 -13.70
CA THR A 340 1.59 31.11 -14.15
C THR A 340 1.44 30.05 -13.07
N ILE A 341 1.80 30.37 -11.82
CA ILE A 341 1.66 29.45 -10.67
C ILE A 341 0.19 29.07 -10.46
N ILE A 342 -0.72 30.05 -10.40
CA ILE A 342 -2.16 29.79 -10.21
C ILE A 342 -2.72 28.98 -11.38
N SER A 343 -2.36 29.31 -12.62
CA SER A 343 -2.80 28.56 -13.80
C SER A 343 -2.35 27.10 -13.72
N THR A 344 -1.10 26.86 -13.35
CA THR A 344 -0.57 25.50 -13.20
C THR A 344 -1.27 24.75 -12.06
N MET A 345 -1.50 25.42 -10.91
CA MET A 345 -2.24 24.82 -9.79
C MET A 345 -3.68 24.47 -10.20
N LEU A 346 -4.36 25.31 -10.98
CA LEU A 346 -5.71 25.06 -11.47
C LEU A 346 -5.74 23.85 -12.42
N VAL A 347 -4.78 23.77 -13.35
CA VAL A 347 -4.65 22.62 -14.25
C VAL A 347 -4.40 21.35 -13.43
N MET A 348 -3.48 21.36 -12.46
CA MET A 348 -3.22 20.22 -11.60
C MET A 348 -4.42 19.85 -10.72
N SER A 349 -5.18 20.84 -10.25
CA SER A 349 -6.38 20.59 -9.44
C SER A 349 -7.48 19.83 -10.21
N SER A 350 -7.47 19.88 -11.56
CA SER A 350 -8.42 19.11 -12.36
C SER A 350 -8.28 17.59 -12.16
N PHE A 351 -7.11 17.12 -11.80
CA PHE A 351 -6.88 15.70 -11.49
C PHE A 351 -7.65 15.22 -10.25
N PHE A 352 -8.02 16.12 -9.32
CA PHE A 352 -8.86 15.76 -8.18
C PHE A 352 -10.30 15.43 -8.58
N LEU A 353 -10.73 15.81 -9.77
CA LEU A 353 -12.06 15.49 -10.30
C LEU A 353 -12.11 14.08 -10.92
N MET A 354 -10.97 13.42 -11.08
CA MET A 354 -10.93 12.05 -11.60
C MET A 354 -11.51 11.08 -10.58
N GLY A 355 -12.60 10.43 -10.98
CA GLY A 355 -13.24 9.39 -10.17
C GLY A 355 -12.62 8.00 -10.32
N GLY A 356 -13.12 7.06 -9.51
CA GLY A 356 -12.76 5.65 -9.61
C GLY A 356 -11.36 5.32 -9.07
N VAL A 357 -10.87 4.15 -9.44
CA VAL A 357 -9.58 3.61 -8.98
C VAL A 357 -8.43 4.48 -9.49
N LEU A 358 -8.48 4.88 -10.76
CA LEU A 358 -7.43 5.70 -11.37
C LEU A 358 -7.26 7.04 -10.67
N GLY A 359 -8.37 7.72 -10.30
CA GLY A 359 -8.32 8.96 -9.55
C GLY A 359 -7.63 8.81 -8.19
N LYS A 360 -7.89 7.69 -7.50
CA LYS A 360 -7.24 7.37 -6.22
C LYS A 360 -5.73 7.15 -6.34
N PHE A 361 -5.25 6.68 -7.49
CA PHE A 361 -3.82 6.55 -7.75
C PHE A 361 -3.16 7.89 -8.04
N ILE A 362 -3.78 8.66 -8.94
CA ILE A 362 -3.15 9.85 -9.51
C ILE A 362 -3.23 11.05 -8.56
N TYR A 363 -4.17 11.08 -7.59
CA TYR A 363 -4.39 12.25 -6.73
C TYR A 363 -3.14 12.78 -6.01
N VAL A 364 -2.17 11.92 -5.73
CA VAL A 364 -0.92 12.30 -5.03
C VAL A 364 -0.06 13.21 -5.91
N LEU A 365 -0.11 13.05 -7.24
CA LEU A 365 0.67 13.86 -8.17
C LEU A 365 0.31 15.37 -8.09
N PRO A 366 -0.97 15.79 -8.23
CA PRO A 366 -1.33 17.19 -8.04
C PRO A 366 -1.05 17.70 -6.63
N VAL A 367 -1.16 16.86 -5.59
CA VAL A 367 -0.79 17.27 -4.23
C VAL A 367 0.67 17.68 -4.16
N VAL A 368 1.60 16.88 -4.70
CA VAL A 368 3.03 17.21 -4.76
C VAL A 368 3.26 18.54 -5.47
N VAL A 369 2.67 18.68 -6.66
CA VAL A 369 2.87 19.88 -7.50
C VAL A 369 2.33 21.13 -6.82
N ILE A 370 1.13 21.07 -6.24
CA ILE A 370 0.51 22.22 -5.56
C ILE A 370 1.31 22.63 -4.33
N PHE A 371 1.78 21.68 -3.51
CA PHE A 371 2.65 21.98 -2.37
C PHE A 371 3.96 22.62 -2.82
N ALA A 372 4.60 22.05 -3.84
CA ALA A 372 5.85 22.57 -4.34
C ALA A 372 5.72 24.00 -4.90
N LEU A 373 4.70 24.26 -5.70
CA LEU A 373 4.42 25.61 -6.23
C LEU A 373 4.06 26.58 -5.12
N GLY A 374 3.30 26.15 -4.09
CA GLY A 374 2.98 26.99 -2.93
C GLY A 374 4.22 27.37 -2.13
N ILE A 375 5.11 26.43 -1.87
CA ILE A 375 6.37 26.66 -1.14
C ILE A 375 7.32 27.51 -1.99
N SER A 376 7.45 27.20 -3.30
CA SER A 376 8.23 28.00 -4.24
C SER A 376 7.75 29.43 -4.27
N PHE A 377 6.43 29.65 -4.32
CA PHE A 377 5.84 31.00 -4.28
C PHE A 377 6.24 31.77 -3.02
N LEU A 378 6.20 31.12 -1.85
CA LEU A 378 6.64 31.76 -0.60
C LEU A 378 8.14 32.08 -0.63
N GLU A 379 8.93 31.16 -1.15
CA GLU A 379 10.38 31.30 -1.26
C GLU A 379 10.75 32.47 -2.18
N ILE A 380 10.24 32.49 -3.43
CA ILE A 380 10.57 33.51 -4.42
C ILE A 380 10.01 34.91 -4.08
N THR A 381 8.94 34.97 -3.28
CA THR A 381 8.33 36.25 -2.89
C THR A 381 9.00 36.83 -1.64
N PHE A 382 9.42 36.01 -0.67
CA PHE A 382 9.93 36.50 0.60
C PHE A 382 11.41 36.17 0.81
N ALA A 383 11.82 34.92 0.67
CA ALA A 383 13.17 34.49 1.02
C ALA A 383 14.21 34.94 -0.02
N LEU A 384 13.97 34.70 -1.30
CA LEU A 384 14.90 35.06 -2.37
C LEU A 384 15.16 36.58 -2.42
N PRO A 385 14.14 37.51 -2.41
CA PRO A 385 14.39 38.92 -2.37
C PRO A 385 15.13 39.37 -1.11
N ALA A 386 14.83 38.80 0.05
CA ALA A 386 15.52 39.12 1.31
C ALA A 386 17.03 38.79 1.22
N HIS A 387 17.38 37.62 0.70
CA HIS A 387 18.77 37.22 0.48
C HIS A 387 19.48 38.09 -0.55
N LEU A 388 18.79 38.49 -1.59
CA LEU A 388 19.34 39.41 -2.61
C LEU A 388 19.45 40.84 -2.15
N ALA A 389 18.68 41.30 -1.15
CA ALA A 389 18.75 42.64 -0.57
C ALA A 389 19.97 42.83 0.35
N THR A 390 20.73 41.78 0.68
CA THR A 390 21.92 41.93 1.51
C THR A 390 23.08 42.57 0.75
N PRO A 391 23.72 43.67 1.29
CA PRO A 391 24.81 44.34 0.62
C PRO A 391 26.01 43.41 0.43
N ASN A 392 26.71 43.60 -0.70
CA ASN A 392 27.95 42.86 -0.95
C ASN A 392 29.05 43.48 -0.08
N LYS A 393 29.63 42.71 0.85
CA LYS A 393 30.76 43.14 1.72
C LYS A 393 32.08 43.38 0.97
N SER A 394 32.13 43.12 -0.33
CA SER A 394 33.37 43.32 -1.12
C SER A 394 33.15 44.37 -2.21
N GLY A 395 33.20 45.61 -1.79
CA GLY A 395 33.21 46.79 -2.67
C GLY A 395 33.72 47.96 -1.90
N LYS A 396 35.03 48.07 -1.73
CA LYS A 396 35.65 49.38 -1.51
C LYS A 396 35.16 50.27 -2.62
N GLN A 397 34.29 51.24 -2.30
CA GLN A 397 34.10 52.41 -3.15
C GLN A 397 35.50 52.96 -3.47
N LYS A 398 35.93 52.83 -4.71
CA LYS A 398 36.95 53.69 -5.25
C LYS A 398 36.28 55.05 -5.46
N THR A 399 36.61 56.00 -4.58
CA THR A 399 36.48 57.42 -4.81
C THR A 399 37.20 57.84 -6.04
#